data_830a091b5183d48027e25f342840c9d2
#
_entry.id   830a091b5183d48027e25f342840c9d2
#
_cell.length_a   1.000
_cell.length_b   1.000
_cell.length_c   1.000
_cell.angle_alpha   90.00
_cell.angle_beta   90.00
_cell.angle_gamma   90.00
#
_symmetry.space_group_name_H-M   'P 1'
#
loop_
_entity.id
_entity.type
_entity.pdbx_description
1 polymer ?
#
loop_
_entity_poly.entity_id
_entity_poly.type
_entity_poly.pdbx_seq_one_letter_code
_entity_poly.pdbx_strand_id
1 'polypeptide(L)'
;ESNPDAMIERSLKDGDHVETGDRLMRGAADPHDVLEVLGRRGVEQHLINEVQAVYRTQGVAIHDKHIEIIIRQMLRRGTVIDAGTTDLLPGNLIDLSEAKQLNAAQVAEGGEPAQLRSEIMGITKASLATESWLSAASFQETTRVLTDAAINKRSDKLIGLKENVIIGKLIPAGTGIS
;
A
#
# COMPACT_ATOMS: atom_id res chain seq x y z
N GLU A 1 -8.45 -11.38 16.10
CA GLU A 1 -8.50 -11.31 17.59
C GLU A 1 -7.99 -9.93 18.00
N SER A 2 -8.87 -9.10 18.51
CA SER A 2 -8.52 -7.80 19.07
C SER A 2 -7.63 -8.01 20.29
N ASN A 3 -6.47 -7.38 20.31
CA ASN A 3 -5.58 -7.40 21.47
C ASN A 3 -6.32 -6.81 22.67
N PRO A 4 -6.61 -7.57 23.74
CA PRO A 4 -7.37 -7.07 24.89
C PRO A 4 -6.66 -5.92 25.62
N ASP A 5 -5.33 -5.83 25.55
CA ASP A 5 -4.57 -4.75 26.17
C ASP A 5 -4.73 -3.40 25.45
N ALA A 6 -5.05 -3.40 24.15
CA ALA A 6 -5.37 -2.19 23.42
C ALA A 6 -6.75 -1.60 23.79
N MET A 7 -7.62 -2.39 24.42
CA MET A 7 -9.00 -2.00 24.74
C MET A 7 -9.20 -1.45 26.17
N ILE A 8 -8.24 -1.61 27.09
CA ILE A 8 -8.48 -1.50 28.54
C ILE A 8 -7.82 -0.28 29.20
N GLU A 9 -7.02 0.50 28.53
CA GLU A 9 -6.16 1.46 29.25
C GLU A 9 -6.81 2.75 29.76
N ARG A 10 -8.12 2.88 29.71
CA ARG A 10 -8.77 4.02 30.39
C ARG A 10 -10.12 3.67 30.99
N SER A 11 -10.23 3.78 32.28
CA SER A 11 -11.53 4.02 32.90
C SER A 11 -12.08 5.36 32.37
N LEU A 12 -12.91 5.29 31.35
CA LEU A 12 -13.64 6.44 30.85
C LEU A 12 -14.63 6.86 31.96
N LYS A 13 -14.58 8.12 32.33
CA LYS A 13 -15.57 8.72 33.22
C LYS A 13 -16.83 9.00 32.39
N ASP A 14 -18.00 8.82 33.02
CA ASP A 14 -19.28 9.26 32.45
C ASP A 14 -19.19 10.71 31.96
N GLY A 15 -19.43 10.92 30.67
CA GLY A 15 -19.35 12.24 30.02
C GLY A 15 -18.09 12.51 29.18
N ASP A 16 -17.12 11.60 29.13
CA ASP A 16 -15.96 11.74 28.25
C ASP A 16 -16.36 11.54 26.79
N HIS A 17 -16.06 12.54 25.98
CA HIS A 17 -16.22 12.45 24.52
C HIS A 17 -15.09 11.60 23.94
N VAL A 18 -15.43 10.41 23.43
CA VAL A 18 -14.46 9.50 22.77
C VAL A 18 -14.86 9.34 21.32
N GLU A 19 -13.97 9.77 20.42
CA GLU A 19 -14.10 9.42 19.02
C GLU A 19 -13.68 7.96 18.79
N THR A 20 -14.33 7.30 17.84
CA THR A 20 -14.11 5.87 17.54
C THR A 20 -12.63 5.57 17.26
N GLY A 21 -11.88 6.53 16.69
CA GLY A 21 -10.45 6.42 16.41
C GLY A 21 -9.53 6.49 17.64
N ASP A 22 -9.98 7.08 18.75
CA ASP A 22 -9.14 7.29 19.94
C ASP A 22 -8.70 5.96 20.59
N ARG A 23 -9.53 4.95 20.52
CA ARG A 23 -9.23 3.61 21.03
C ARG A 23 -8.13 2.91 20.23
N LEU A 24 -8.13 3.08 18.92
CA LEU A 24 -7.17 2.44 18.03
C LEU A 24 -5.76 3.07 18.12
N MET A 25 -5.67 4.32 18.56
CA MET A 25 -4.39 5.05 18.65
C MET A 25 -3.64 4.83 19.96
N ARG A 26 -4.20 4.12 20.92
CA ARG A 26 -3.62 3.99 22.29
C ARG A 26 -2.91 2.69 22.58
N GLY A 27 -2.98 1.71 21.73
CA GLY A 27 -2.32 0.43 21.88
C GLY A 27 -1.79 -0.08 20.56
N ALA A 28 -1.25 -1.31 20.53
CA ALA A 28 -0.85 -2.00 19.32
C ALA A 28 -2.10 -2.39 18.52
N ALA A 29 -2.68 -1.42 17.81
CA ALA A 29 -3.85 -1.65 16.97
C ALA A 29 -3.45 -2.35 15.67
N ASP A 30 -4.34 -3.21 15.15
CA ASP A 30 -4.17 -3.79 13.83
C ASP A 30 -4.26 -2.68 12.78
N PRO A 31 -3.26 -2.52 11.89
CA PRO A 31 -3.29 -1.51 10.83
C PRO A 31 -4.52 -1.61 9.92
N HIS A 32 -5.09 -2.79 9.72
CA HIS A 32 -6.31 -2.97 8.94
C HIS A 32 -7.52 -2.30 9.60
N ASP A 33 -7.63 -2.42 10.92
CA ASP A 33 -8.69 -1.76 11.69
C ASP A 33 -8.50 -0.23 11.67
N VAL A 34 -7.27 0.23 11.76
CA VAL A 34 -6.95 1.67 11.66
C VAL A 34 -7.32 2.22 10.29
N LEU A 35 -7.07 1.48 9.23
CA LEU A 35 -7.45 1.88 7.87
C LEU A 35 -8.96 2.01 7.72
N GLU A 36 -9.72 1.06 8.28
CA GLU A 36 -11.16 1.06 8.21
C GLU A 36 -11.78 2.23 8.96
N VAL A 37 -11.26 2.56 10.13
CA VAL A 37 -11.82 3.59 11.02
C VAL A 37 -11.29 4.99 10.70
N LEU A 38 -10.00 5.15 10.54
CA LEU A 38 -9.32 6.44 10.37
C LEU A 38 -8.95 6.78 8.93
N GLY A 39 -9.13 5.84 8.01
CA GLY A 39 -8.77 6.00 6.62
C GLY A 39 -7.26 5.97 6.37
N ARG A 40 -6.87 6.27 5.13
CA ARG A 40 -5.50 6.17 4.66
C ARG A 40 -4.52 7.02 5.47
N ARG A 41 -4.86 8.29 5.73
CA ARG A 41 -3.97 9.19 6.49
C ARG A 41 -3.76 8.74 7.93
N GLY A 42 -4.81 8.22 8.55
CA GLY A 42 -4.74 7.68 9.90
C GLY A 42 -3.80 6.49 9.99
N VAL A 43 -3.88 5.55 9.05
CA VAL A 43 -3.01 4.37 9.04
C VAL A 43 -1.57 4.74 8.66
N GLU A 44 -1.36 5.68 7.76
CA GLU A 44 -0.01 6.19 7.44
C GLU A 44 0.68 6.74 8.70
N GLN A 45 -0.01 7.59 9.43
CA GLN A 45 0.54 8.17 10.66
C GLN A 45 0.75 7.12 11.76
N HIS A 46 -0.19 6.20 11.91
CA HIS A 46 -0.07 5.10 12.86
C HIS A 46 1.17 4.24 12.58
N LEU A 47 1.36 3.81 11.34
CA LEU A 47 2.50 2.99 10.94
C LEU A 47 3.84 3.74 11.08
N ILE A 48 3.88 5.03 10.75
CA ILE A 48 5.07 5.86 10.96
C ILE A 48 5.44 5.90 12.45
N ASN A 49 4.46 6.15 13.31
CA ASN A 49 4.69 6.23 14.75
C ASN A 49 5.18 4.91 15.33
N GLU A 50 4.59 3.79 14.93
CA GLU A 50 4.97 2.44 15.37
C GLU A 50 6.40 2.07 14.94
N VAL A 51 6.75 2.31 13.68
CA VAL A 51 8.10 2.05 13.16
C VAL A 51 9.12 2.95 13.83
N GLN A 52 8.84 4.23 13.99
CA GLN A 52 9.73 5.18 14.65
C GLN A 52 9.93 4.86 16.13
N ALA A 53 8.90 4.36 16.81
CA ALA A 53 9.03 3.92 18.20
C ALA A 53 10.07 2.81 18.34
N VAL A 54 10.08 1.83 17.44
CA VAL A 54 11.07 0.74 17.44
C VAL A 54 12.49 1.28 17.20
N TYR A 55 12.68 2.16 16.23
CA TYR A 55 13.99 2.74 15.92
C TYR A 55 14.50 3.62 17.06
N ARG A 56 13.63 4.40 17.70
CA ARG A 56 14.00 5.23 18.87
C ARG A 56 14.48 4.38 20.04
N THR A 57 13.87 3.23 20.32
CA THR A 57 14.32 2.33 21.38
C THR A 57 15.73 1.78 21.13
N GLN A 58 16.16 1.73 19.87
CA GLN A 58 17.49 1.30 19.46
C GLN A 58 18.47 2.47 19.27
N GLY A 59 18.04 3.70 19.54
CA GLY A 59 18.86 4.89 19.37
C GLY A 59 19.16 5.29 17.93
N VAL A 60 18.36 4.82 16.98
CA VAL A 60 18.52 5.12 15.56
C VAL A 60 17.55 6.23 15.15
N ALA A 61 18.09 7.31 14.59
CA ALA A 61 17.32 8.41 14.05
C ALA A 61 17.09 8.22 12.54
N ILE A 62 15.82 8.10 12.12
CA ILE A 62 15.42 8.00 10.72
C ILE A 62 14.40 9.09 10.45
N HIS A 63 14.53 9.78 9.31
CA HIS A 63 13.54 10.77 8.90
C HIS A 63 12.27 10.08 8.41
N ASP A 64 11.11 10.60 8.79
CA ASP A 64 9.79 10.04 8.46
C ASP A 64 9.59 9.80 6.97
N LYS A 65 10.19 10.63 6.10
CA LYS A 65 10.06 10.52 4.64
C LYS A 65 10.45 9.13 4.09
N HIS A 66 11.44 8.47 4.68
CA HIS A 66 11.88 7.15 4.24
C HIS A 66 10.84 6.07 4.56
N ILE A 67 10.19 6.21 5.71
CA ILE A 67 9.11 5.33 6.14
C ILE A 67 7.85 5.61 5.35
N GLU A 68 7.53 6.87 5.10
CA GLU A 68 6.37 7.29 4.30
C GLU A 68 6.39 6.71 2.88
N ILE A 69 7.55 6.69 2.23
CA ILE A 69 7.69 6.11 0.89
C ILE A 69 7.32 4.63 0.89
N ILE A 70 7.78 3.87 1.89
CA ILE A 70 7.48 2.44 2.02
C ILE A 70 5.99 2.23 2.28
N ILE A 71 5.41 2.97 3.21
CA ILE A 71 3.99 2.88 3.56
C ILE A 71 3.10 3.23 2.37
N ARG A 72 3.48 4.23 1.60
CA ARG A 72 2.76 4.60 0.37
C ARG A 72 2.68 3.45 -0.62
N GLN A 73 3.74 2.67 -0.76
CA GLN A 73 3.73 1.47 -1.60
C GLN A 73 2.84 0.36 -1.03
N MET A 74 2.78 0.22 0.28
CA MET A 74 1.88 -0.74 0.95
C MET A 74 0.40 -0.40 0.77
N LEU A 75 0.06 0.88 0.62
CA LEU A 75 -1.31 1.38 0.47
C LEU A 75 -1.69 1.71 -0.99
N ARG A 76 -0.87 1.33 -1.93
CA ARG A 76 -1.04 1.71 -3.35
C ARG A 76 -2.23 1.03 -4.02
N ARG A 77 -2.63 -0.14 -3.54
CA ARG A 77 -3.65 -0.97 -4.18
C ARG A 77 -4.94 -1.04 -3.38
N GLY A 78 -6.01 -1.35 -4.10
CA GLY A 78 -7.31 -1.61 -3.52
C GLY A 78 -8.00 -2.77 -4.23
N THR A 79 -9.00 -3.33 -3.55
CA THR A 79 -9.85 -4.39 -4.11
C THR A 79 -11.09 -3.78 -4.75
N VAL A 80 -11.42 -4.23 -5.95
CA VAL A 80 -12.66 -3.85 -6.63
C VAL A 80 -13.84 -4.54 -5.93
N ILE A 81 -14.75 -3.75 -5.40
CA ILE A 81 -15.98 -4.25 -4.77
C ILE A 81 -17.08 -4.37 -5.82
N ASP A 82 -17.29 -3.31 -6.59
CA ASP A 82 -18.26 -3.22 -7.68
C ASP A 82 -17.60 -2.56 -8.88
N ALA A 83 -17.71 -3.20 -10.04
CA ALA A 83 -17.12 -2.69 -11.27
C ALA A 83 -17.86 -1.48 -11.88
N GLY A 84 -19.13 -1.25 -11.50
CA GLY A 84 -19.96 -0.26 -12.19
C GLY A 84 -20.05 -0.56 -13.67
N THR A 85 -19.82 0.45 -14.50
CA THR A 85 -19.77 0.30 -15.98
C THR A 85 -18.35 0.08 -16.51
N THR A 86 -17.36 -0.07 -15.63
CA THR A 86 -15.96 -0.33 -16.02
C THR A 86 -15.72 -1.79 -16.38
N ASP A 87 -14.64 -2.08 -17.10
CA ASP A 87 -14.20 -3.44 -17.42
C ASP A 87 -13.47 -4.15 -16.28
N LEU A 88 -13.47 -3.58 -15.08
CA LEU A 88 -12.84 -4.15 -13.91
C LEU A 88 -13.61 -5.37 -13.41
N LEU A 89 -12.89 -6.35 -12.87
CA LEU A 89 -13.48 -7.55 -12.30
C LEU A 89 -13.59 -7.41 -10.76
N PRO A 90 -14.77 -7.61 -10.17
CA PRO A 90 -14.92 -7.63 -8.72
C PRO A 90 -14.00 -8.65 -8.05
N GLY A 91 -13.40 -8.26 -6.93
CA GLY A 91 -12.46 -9.08 -6.19
C GLY A 91 -11.00 -8.96 -6.64
N ASN A 92 -10.71 -8.32 -7.75
CA ASN A 92 -9.34 -8.09 -8.20
C ASN A 92 -8.69 -6.91 -7.51
N LEU A 93 -7.36 -7.00 -7.34
CA LEU A 93 -6.54 -5.91 -6.88
C LEU A 93 -6.16 -5.00 -8.04
N ILE A 94 -6.32 -3.71 -7.87
CA ILE A 94 -5.94 -2.69 -8.84
C ILE A 94 -5.16 -1.56 -8.15
N ASP A 95 -4.29 -0.90 -8.90
CA ASP A 95 -3.66 0.34 -8.45
C ASP A 95 -4.71 1.44 -8.30
N LEU A 96 -4.76 2.09 -7.14
CA LEU A 96 -5.76 3.11 -6.85
C LEU A 96 -5.64 4.34 -7.76
N SER A 97 -4.44 4.69 -8.21
CA SER A 97 -4.23 5.79 -9.15
C SER A 97 -4.81 5.45 -10.53
N GLU A 98 -4.57 4.23 -11.00
CA GLU A 98 -5.13 3.74 -12.27
C GLU A 98 -6.66 3.67 -12.20
N ALA A 99 -7.19 3.11 -11.12
CA ALA A 99 -8.63 3.05 -10.88
C ALA A 99 -9.29 4.43 -10.85
N LYS A 100 -8.62 5.41 -10.25
CA LYS A 100 -9.11 6.80 -10.23
C LYS A 100 -9.18 7.40 -11.62
N GLN A 101 -8.21 7.14 -12.48
CA GLN A 101 -8.24 7.59 -13.87
C GLN A 101 -9.35 6.92 -14.66
N LEU A 102 -9.54 5.61 -14.51
CA LEU A 102 -10.62 4.86 -15.15
C LEU A 102 -11.99 5.37 -14.70
N ASN A 103 -12.17 5.62 -13.42
CA ASN A 103 -13.42 6.15 -12.87
C ASN A 103 -13.71 7.56 -13.39
N ALA A 104 -12.70 8.42 -13.49
CA ALA A 104 -12.86 9.75 -14.05
C ALA A 104 -13.30 9.71 -15.51
N ALA A 105 -12.74 8.80 -16.33
CA ALA A 105 -13.13 8.60 -17.71
C ALA A 105 -14.57 8.09 -17.81
N GLN A 106 -14.98 7.14 -16.98
CA GLN A 106 -16.35 6.61 -16.96
C GLN A 106 -17.39 7.66 -16.57
N VAL A 107 -17.09 8.46 -15.58
CA VAL A 107 -17.97 9.57 -15.16
C VAL A 107 -18.12 10.61 -16.28
N ALA A 108 -17.03 10.92 -17.00
CA ALA A 108 -17.06 11.84 -18.15
C ALA A 108 -17.94 11.31 -19.31
N GLU A 109 -18.03 10.00 -19.46
CA GLU A 109 -18.87 9.33 -20.46
C GLU A 109 -20.32 9.09 -19.98
N GLY A 110 -20.65 9.50 -18.76
CA GLY A 110 -21.97 9.30 -18.15
C GLY A 110 -22.19 7.90 -17.57
N GLY A 111 -21.13 7.10 -17.41
CA GLY A 111 -21.16 5.80 -16.77
C GLY A 111 -21.04 5.87 -15.24
N GLU A 112 -21.16 4.72 -14.59
CA GLU A 112 -21.00 4.56 -13.17
C GLU A 112 -19.55 4.19 -12.82
N PRO A 113 -18.93 4.86 -11.83
CA PRO A 113 -17.58 4.54 -11.41
C PRO A 113 -17.53 3.23 -10.63
N ALA A 114 -16.39 2.53 -10.68
CA ALA A 114 -16.15 1.36 -9.86
C ALA A 114 -15.99 1.75 -8.38
N GLN A 115 -16.52 0.91 -7.50
CA GLN A 115 -16.33 1.04 -6.06
C GLN A 115 -15.12 0.21 -5.64
N LEU A 116 -14.23 0.81 -4.87
CA LEU A 116 -12.97 0.23 -4.44
C LEU A 116 -12.84 0.29 -2.92
N ARG A 117 -12.20 -0.73 -2.37
CA ARG A 117 -11.79 -0.75 -0.97
C ARG A 117 -10.27 -0.69 -0.90
N SER A 118 -9.74 0.29 -0.16
CA SER A 118 -8.31 0.38 0.09
C SER A 118 -7.82 -0.83 0.87
N GLU A 119 -6.68 -1.37 0.46
CA GLU A 119 -6.04 -2.52 1.11
C GLU A 119 -4.66 -2.14 1.62
N ILE A 120 -4.26 -2.77 2.72
CA ILE A 120 -2.87 -2.73 3.20
C ILE A 120 -2.19 -4.02 2.77
N MET A 121 -1.09 -3.89 2.06
CA MET A 121 -0.25 -5.02 1.69
C MET A 121 1.02 -5.02 2.53
N GLY A 122 1.38 -6.14 3.12
CA GLY A 122 2.69 -6.31 3.74
C GLY A 122 3.82 -6.07 2.74
N ILE A 123 5.01 -5.76 3.23
CA ILE A 123 6.17 -5.38 2.40
C ILE A 123 6.48 -6.46 1.34
N THR A 124 6.51 -7.73 1.72
CA THR A 124 6.76 -8.85 0.80
C THR A 124 5.73 -8.92 -0.30
N LYS A 125 4.44 -8.90 0.07
CA LYS A 125 3.34 -8.98 -0.90
C LYS A 125 3.32 -7.76 -1.83
N ALA A 126 3.57 -6.56 -1.32
CA ALA A 126 3.65 -5.34 -2.12
C ALA A 126 4.83 -5.40 -3.11
N SER A 127 5.98 -5.94 -2.69
CA SER A 127 7.17 -6.09 -3.55
C SER A 127 6.96 -7.12 -4.67
N LEU A 128 6.21 -8.19 -4.42
CA LEU A 128 5.89 -9.22 -5.43
C LEU A 128 4.74 -8.80 -6.36
N ALA A 129 3.86 -7.92 -5.91
CA ALA A 129 2.71 -7.43 -6.67
C ALA A 129 3.03 -6.20 -7.54
N THR A 130 4.30 -5.92 -7.83
CA THR A 130 4.71 -4.83 -8.72
C THR A 130 4.43 -5.18 -10.18
N GLU A 131 4.25 -4.15 -11.02
CA GLU A 131 4.13 -4.35 -12.48
C GLU A 131 5.41 -4.88 -13.10
N SER A 132 6.57 -4.54 -12.52
CA SER A 132 7.86 -5.03 -12.96
C SER A 132 8.11 -6.45 -12.47
N TRP A 133 8.03 -7.42 -13.37
CA TRP A 133 8.38 -8.81 -13.05
C TRP A 133 9.89 -8.97 -12.76
N LEU A 134 10.74 -8.14 -13.34
CA LEU A 134 12.18 -8.17 -13.10
C LEU A 134 12.52 -7.73 -11.66
N SER A 135 11.89 -6.66 -11.17
CA SER A 135 12.00 -6.21 -9.79
C SER A 135 11.49 -7.26 -8.80
N ALA A 136 10.33 -7.85 -9.05
CA ALA A 136 9.76 -8.92 -8.24
C ALA A 136 10.67 -10.15 -8.19
N ALA A 137 11.22 -10.57 -9.33
CA ALA A 137 12.14 -11.71 -9.42
C ALA A 137 13.42 -11.50 -8.61
N SER A 138 13.94 -10.29 -8.53
CA SER A 138 15.14 -9.98 -7.76
C SER A 138 14.92 -9.95 -6.25
N PHE A 139 13.67 -9.80 -5.82
CA PHE A 139 13.32 -9.74 -4.40
C PHE A 139 13.13 -11.13 -3.79
N GLN A 140 12.28 -11.94 -4.37
CA GLN A 140 11.95 -13.27 -3.84
C GLN A 140 11.29 -14.14 -4.93
N GLU A 141 11.35 -15.46 -4.78
CA GLU A 141 10.68 -16.41 -5.68
C GLU A 141 11.09 -16.23 -7.15
N THR A 142 12.38 -16.03 -7.39
CA THR A 142 12.94 -15.69 -8.72
C THR A 142 12.46 -16.64 -9.81
N THR A 143 12.55 -17.97 -9.60
CA THR A 143 12.15 -18.98 -10.58
C THR A 143 10.68 -18.89 -10.93
N ARG A 144 9.82 -18.74 -9.92
CA ARG A 144 8.37 -18.63 -10.11
C ARG A 144 8.00 -17.38 -10.90
N VAL A 145 8.55 -16.23 -10.52
CA VAL A 145 8.26 -14.94 -11.17
C VAL A 145 8.74 -14.95 -12.63
N LEU A 146 9.94 -15.45 -12.90
CA LEU A 146 10.48 -15.53 -14.26
C LEU A 146 9.69 -16.53 -15.11
N THR A 147 9.29 -17.67 -14.55
CA THR A 147 8.48 -18.66 -15.25
C THR A 147 7.11 -18.10 -15.62
N ASP A 148 6.42 -17.45 -14.68
CA ASP A 148 5.13 -16.83 -14.94
C ASP A 148 5.22 -15.71 -16.00
N ALA A 149 6.27 -14.90 -15.95
CA ALA A 149 6.52 -13.86 -16.95
C ALA A 149 6.76 -14.44 -18.34
N ALA A 150 7.51 -15.52 -18.44
CA ALA A 150 7.79 -16.21 -19.70
C ALA A 150 6.53 -16.87 -20.28
N ILE A 151 5.76 -17.58 -19.46
CA ILE A 151 4.52 -18.22 -19.89
C ILE A 151 3.49 -17.19 -20.39
N ASN A 152 3.33 -16.09 -19.66
CA ASN A 152 2.39 -15.02 -19.98
C ASN A 152 2.94 -14.01 -20.99
N LYS A 153 4.15 -14.20 -21.50
CA LYS A 153 4.85 -13.29 -22.44
C LYS A 153 4.85 -11.84 -21.97
N ARG A 154 5.07 -11.64 -20.68
CA ARG A 154 5.07 -10.30 -20.07
C ARG A 154 6.33 -9.53 -20.48
N SER A 155 6.15 -8.24 -20.76
CA SER A 155 7.22 -7.30 -21.02
C SER A 155 7.42 -6.39 -19.81
N ASP A 156 8.67 -6.11 -19.47
CA ASP A 156 9.03 -5.15 -18.42
C ASP A 156 9.37 -3.79 -19.05
N LYS A 157 8.68 -2.75 -18.63
CA LYS A 157 8.86 -1.39 -19.16
C LYS A 157 10.10 -0.68 -18.63
N LEU A 158 10.82 -1.26 -17.67
CA LEU A 158 12.05 -0.72 -17.08
C LEU A 158 11.90 0.71 -16.53
N ILE A 159 10.79 1.01 -15.90
CA ILE A 159 10.49 2.34 -15.37
C ILE A 159 11.17 2.58 -14.02
N GLY A 160 11.29 1.53 -13.19
CA GLY A 160 11.85 1.63 -11.85
C GLY A 160 13.37 1.69 -11.83
N LEU A 161 13.92 2.09 -10.70
CA LEU A 161 15.38 2.15 -10.51
C LEU A 161 16.01 0.76 -10.50
N LYS A 162 15.38 -0.19 -9.81
CA LYS A 162 15.90 -1.55 -9.60
C LYS A 162 16.03 -2.32 -10.91
N GLU A 163 15.03 -2.24 -11.80
CA GLU A 163 15.03 -2.90 -13.10
C GLU A 163 16.22 -2.43 -13.98
N ASN A 164 16.44 -1.12 -14.01
CA ASN A 164 17.54 -0.54 -14.79
C ASN A 164 18.91 -0.92 -14.24
N VAL A 165 19.06 -0.95 -12.92
CA VAL A 165 20.31 -1.38 -12.26
C VAL A 165 20.62 -2.85 -12.56
N ILE A 166 19.63 -3.74 -12.51
CA ILE A 166 19.80 -5.16 -12.78
C ILE A 166 20.33 -5.43 -14.18
N ILE A 167 19.82 -4.72 -15.20
CA ILE A 167 20.25 -4.91 -16.58
C ILE A 167 21.46 -4.03 -16.97
N GLY A 168 22.01 -3.24 -16.04
CA GLY A 168 23.18 -2.40 -16.26
C GLY A 168 22.91 -1.11 -17.04
N LYS A 169 21.66 -0.66 -17.14
CA LYS A 169 21.32 0.64 -17.75
C LYS A 169 21.37 1.76 -16.71
N LEU A 170 21.50 3.00 -17.20
CA LEU A 170 21.36 4.18 -16.35
C LEU A 170 19.93 4.25 -15.79
N ILE A 171 19.79 4.65 -14.52
CA ILE A 171 18.50 4.90 -13.92
C ILE A 171 17.80 6.08 -14.61
N PRO A 172 16.45 6.11 -14.66
CA PRO A 172 15.70 7.20 -15.31
C PRO A 172 15.67 8.47 -14.42
N ALA A 173 16.86 8.96 -14.06
CA ALA A 173 17.08 10.15 -13.25
C ALA A 173 18.44 10.77 -13.56
N GLY A 174 18.60 12.08 -13.38
CA GLY A 174 19.86 12.77 -13.66
C GLY A 174 20.28 12.63 -15.10
N THR A 175 21.50 12.14 -15.35
CA THR A 175 22.06 11.92 -16.70
C THR A 175 21.36 10.79 -17.48
N GLY A 176 20.58 9.97 -16.83
CA GLY A 176 19.80 8.89 -17.44
C GLY A 176 18.39 9.28 -17.88
N ILE A 177 18.00 10.56 -17.76
CA ILE A 177 16.74 11.08 -18.28
C ILE A 177 16.89 11.27 -19.79
N SER A 178 16.14 10.51 -20.56
CA SER A 178 16.02 10.67 -22.02
C SER A 178 14.63 11.13 -22.41
#